data_f2a2a75dc0509fb683f7e788a2f98851
#
_entry.id   f2a2a75dc0509fb683f7e788a2f98851
#
_cell.length_a   1.000
_cell.length_b   1.000
_cell.length_c   1.000
_cell.angle_alpha   90.00
_cell.angle_beta   90.00
_cell.angle_gamma   90.00
#
_symmetry.space_group_name_H-M   'P 1'
#
loop_
_entity.id
_entity.type
_entity.pdbx_description
1 polymer ?
#
loop_
_entity_poly.entity_id
_entity_poly.type
_entity_poly.pdbx_seq_one_letter_code
_entity_poly.pdbx_strand_id
1 'polypeptide(L)'
;MRLLLAEDEKEMSAALSAILTHSGYDVDAVYDGQAAVEKALSQSYDCMIFDIMMPKKDGVQALKEIRDKGNMTPVIMLTAKAEIDDRITGLDAGADDYLTKPFAMGELLARLRSLTRRSTSYAPSKLTVGNVELDVEEQELACRNSIRLANKETKLMKFFMANAGKTLSTAQILD
;
A
#
# COMPACT_ATOMS: atom_id res chain seq x y z
N MET A 1 -7.46 -1.90 -4.94
CA MET A 1 -6.91 -1.27 -3.72
C MET A 1 -7.29 0.19 -3.75
N ARG A 2 -7.81 0.69 -2.63
CA ARG A 2 -8.35 2.04 -2.52
C ARG A 2 -7.39 2.95 -1.77
N LEU A 3 -7.05 4.09 -2.36
CA LEU A 3 -6.12 5.07 -1.82
C LEU A 3 -6.83 6.39 -1.51
N LEU A 4 -6.43 7.04 -0.42
CA LEU A 4 -6.77 8.44 -0.15
C LEU A 4 -5.55 9.30 -0.47
N LEU A 5 -5.70 10.24 -1.39
CA LEU A 5 -4.67 11.21 -1.76
C LEU A 5 -5.07 12.59 -1.25
N ALA A 6 -4.25 13.18 -0.38
CA ALA A 6 -4.41 14.55 0.08
C ALA A 6 -3.22 15.39 -0.44
N GLU A 7 -3.51 16.29 -1.38
CA GLU A 7 -2.55 17.17 -2.06
C GLU A 7 -3.30 18.44 -2.49
N ASP A 8 -2.87 19.59 -2.01
CA ASP A 8 -3.56 20.88 -2.24
C ASP A 8 -3.28 21.46 -3.64
N GLU A 9 -2.14 21.13 -4.23
CA GLU A 9 -1.81 21.52 -5.60
C GLU A 9 -2.62 20.68 -6.60
N LYS A 10 -3.67 21.26 -7.18
CA LYS A 10 -4.63 20.55 -8.03
C LYS A 10 -4.00 19.87 -9.24
N GLU A 11 -2.98 20.47 -9.84
CA GLU A 11 -2.29 19.91 -11.02
C GLU A 11 -1.50 18.66 -10.60
N MET A 12 -0.78 18.72 -9.49
CA MET A 12 -0.06 17.58 -8.93
C MET A 12 -1.03 16.47 -8.49
N SER A 13 -2.09 16.82 -7.78
CA SER A 13 -3.14 15.89 -7.36
C SER A 13 -3.78 15.17 -8.56
N ALA A 14 -4.10 15.88 -9.63
CA ALA A 14 -4.64 15.29 -10.85
C ALA A 14 -3.65 14.36 -11.55
N ALA A 15 -2.38 14.76 -11.66
CA ALA A 15 -1.33 13.95 -12.27
C ALA A 15 -1.08 12.66 -11.46
N LEU A 16 -0.97 12.76 -10.14
CA LEU A 16 -0.80 11.61 -9.24
C LEU A 16 -2.00 10.66 -9.34
N SER A 17 -3.22 11.20 -9.28
CA SER A 17 -4.46 10.41 -9.38
C SER A 17 -4.53 9.64 -10.71
N ALA A 18 -4.19 10.29 -11.83
CA ALA A 18 -4.20 9.65 -13.14
C ALA A 18 -3.22 8.48 -13.22
N ILE A 19 -1.98 8.67 -12.75
CA ILE A 19 -0.94 7.62 -12.78
C ILE A 19 -1.29 6.47 -11.83
N LEU A 20 -1.77 6.77 -10.63
CA LEU A 20 -2.20 5.75 -9.66
C LEU A 20 -3.39 4.94 -10.18
N THR A 21 -4.39 5.61 -10.78
CA THR A 21 -5.53 4.93 -11.40
C THR A 21 -5.10 4.06 -12.58
N HIS A 22 -4.19 4.54 -13.44
CA HIS A 22 -3.62 3.73 -14.51
C HIS A 22 -2.84 2.51 -13.99
N SER A 23 -2.29 2.62 -12.79
CA SER A 23 -1.59 1.52 -12.10
C SER A 23 -2.53 0.55 -11.36
N GLY A 24 -3.85 0.72 -11.50
CA GLY A 24 -4.86 -0.20 -10.97
C GLY A 24 -5.35 0.13 -9.54
N TYR A 25 -5.08 1.34 -9.05
CA TYR A 25 -5.61 1.81 -7.77
C TYR A 25 -6.93 2.60 -7.97
N ASP A 26 -7.81 2.52 -6.99
CA ASP A 26 -8.99 3.38 -6.87
C ASP A 26 -8.61 4.57 -5.97
N VAL A 27 -8.69 5.80 -6.47
CA VAL A 27 -8.11 6.98 -5.80
C VAL A 27 -9.20 7.99 -5.47
N ASP A 28 -9.35 8.28 -4.18
CA ASP A 28 -10.11 9.42 -3.68
C ASP A 28 -9.13 10.58 -3.42
N ALA A 29 -9.31 11.70 -4.12
CA ALA A 29 -8.48 12.89 -3.96
C ALA A 29 -9.19 13.95 -3.11
N VAL A 30 -8.45 14.56 -2.18
CA VAL A 30 -8.86 15.72 -1.37
C VAL A 30 -7.75 16.77 -1.37
N TYR A 31 -8.08 18.02 -1.04
CA TYR A 31 -7.18 19.16 -1.26
C TYR A 31 -6.83 19.93 0.02
N ASP A 32 -7.16 19.38 1.17
CA ASP A 32 -6.80 19.95 2.49
C ASP A 32 -6.82 18.87 3.57
N GLY A 33 -6.11 19.13 4.67
CA GLY A 33 -5.99 18.18 5.77
C GLY A 33 -7.29 17.92 6.54
N GLN A 34 -8.24 18.86 6.56
CA GLN A 34 -9.54 18.65 7.21
C GLN A 34 -10.38 17.63 6.42
N ALA A 35 -10.45 17.80 5.09
CA ALA A 35 -11.12 16.85 4.20
C ALA A 35 -10.43 15.46 4.24
N ALA A 36 -9.12 15.42 4.40
CA ALA A 36 -8.38 14.16 4.57
C ALA A 36 -8.80 13.41 5.82
N VAL A 37 -8.91 14.09 6.97
CA VAL A 37 -9.39 13.50 8.23
C VAL A 37 -10.82 12.98 8.07
N GLU A 38 -11.74 13.78 7.55
CA GLU A 38 -13.15 13.40 7.38
C GLU A 38 -13.30 12.15 6.49
N LYS A 39 -12.57 12.10 5.39
CA LYS A 39 -12.56 10.95 4.49
C LYS A 39 -11.95 9.71 5.15
N ALA A 40 -10.79 9.85 5.79
CA ALA A 40 -10.10 8.75 6.46
C ALA A 40 -10.93 8.13 7.60
N LEU A 41 -11.77 8.90 8.26
CA LEU A 41 -12.63 8.42 9.36
C LEU A 41 -13.98 7.88 8.87
N SER A 42 -14.46 8.33 7.71
CA SER A 42 -15.76 7.92 7.17
C SER A 42 -15.70 6.73 6.20
N GLN A 43 -14.53 6.42 5.67
CA GLN A 43 -14.33 5.37 4.67
C GLN A 43 -13.05 4.57 4.96
N SER A 44 -12.97 3.35 4.40
CA SER A 44 -11.80 2.49 4.54
C SER A 44 -10.89 2.63 3.33
N TYR A 45 -9.57 2.74 3.58
CA TYR A 45 -8.53 2.81 2.59
C TYR A 45 -7.45 1.77 2.88
N ASP A 46 -6.78 1.31 1.84
CA ASP A 46 -5.65 0.36 1.96
C ASP A 46 -4.34 1.10 2.26
N CYS A 47 -4.21 2.35 1.80
CA CYS A 47 -3.11 3.25 2.11
C CYS A 47 -3.55 4.71 1.89
N MET A 48 -2.87 5.64 2.57
CA MET A 48 -3.08 7.08 2.41
C MET A 48 -1.78 7.74 1.97
N ILE A 49 -1.88 8.79 1.15
CA ILE A 49 -0.76 9.60 0.65
C ILE A 49 -1.09 11.04 0.98
N PHE A 50 -0.32 11.67 1.86
CA PHE A 50 -0.58 13.02 2.32
C PHE A 50 0.59 13.94 2.04
N ASP A 51 0.33 15.09 1.41
CA ASP A 51 1.29 16.18 1.47
C ASP A 51 1.37 16.74 2.90
N ILE A 52 2.55 17.14 3.33
CA ILE A 52 2.74 17.81 4.62
C ILE A 52 2.12 19.21 4.56
N MET A 53 2.42 19.98 3.52
CA MET A 53 2.01 21.38 3.40
C MET A 53 0.61 21.48 2.76
N MET A 54 -0.42 21.50 3.58
CA MET A 54 -1.81 21.66 3.13
C MET A 54 -2.53 22.78 3.90
N PRO A 55 -3.51 23.45 3.28
CA PRO A 55 -4.33 24.46 3.95
C PRO A 55 -5.26 23.85 5.00
N LYS A 56 -5.75 24.69 5.90
CA LYS A 56 -6.66 24.41 7.05
C LYS A 56 -6.00 23.53 8.12
N LYS A 57 -5.40 22.42 7.74
CA LYS A 57 -4.69 21.47 8.58
C LYS A 57 -3.57 20.85 7.79
N ASP A 58 -2.34 20.92 8.29
CA ASP A 58 -1.20 20.27 7.65
C ASP A 58 -1.31 18.73 7.71
N GLY A 59 -0.52 18.05 6.88
CA GLY A 59 -0.59 16.58 6.76
C GLY A 59 -0.19 15.86 8.05
N VAL A 60 0.72 16.43 8.85
CA VAL A 60 1.17 15.84 10.12
C VAL A 60 0.05 15.94 11.16
N GLN A 61 -0.60 17.10 11.26
CA GLN A 61 -1.74 17.30 12.16
C GLN A 61 -2.92 16.41 11.76
N ALA A 62 -3.20 16.29 10.45
CA ALA A 62 -4.24 15.40 9.93
C ALA A 62 -3.96 13.94 10.31
N LEU A 63 -2.72 13.48 10.11
CA LEU A 63 -2.32 12.12 10.46
C LEU A 63 -2.46 11.85 11.95
N LYS A 64 -1.99 12.78 12.80
CA LYS A 64 -2.09 12.65 14.26
C LYS A 64 -3.54 12.48 14.71
N GLU A 65 -4.45 13.32 14.20
CA GLU A 65 -5.87 13.20 14.52
C GLU A 65 -6.49 11.87 14.06
N ILE A 66 -6.09 11.37 12.89
CA ILE A 66 -6.52 10.07 12.36
C ILE A 66 -6.02 8.93 13.28
N ARG A 67 -4.77 9.00 13.75
CA ARG A 67 -4.20 8.03 14.68
C ARG A 67 -4.86 8.08 16.06
N ASP A 68 -5.14 9.27 16.58
CA ASP A 68 -5.84 9.47 17.86
C ASP A 68 -7.27 8.89 17.85
N LYS A 69 -7.89 8.77 16.67
CA LYS A 69 -9.16 8.09 16.46
C LYS A 69 -9.05 6.58 16.22
N GLY A 70 -7.85 6.02 16.33
CA GLY A 70 -7.59 4.59 16.20
C GLY A 70 -7.47 4.05 14.77
N ASN A 71 -7.46 4.92 13.76
CA ASN A 71 -7.23 4.48 12.38
C ASN A 71 -5.73 4.30 12.12
N MET A 72 -5.32 3.05 11.89
CA MET A 72 -3.93 2.65 11.66
C MET A 72 -3.62 2.35 10.19
N THR A 73 -4.45 2.79 9.25
CA THR A 73 -4.20 2.66 7.81
C THR A 73 -2.81 3.21 7.47
N PRO A 74 -1.98 2.48 6.70
CA PRO A 74 -0.64 2.94 6.33
C PRO A 74 -0.66 4.28 5.61
N VAL A 75 0.32 5.16 5.93
CA VAL A 75 0.44 6.51 5.37
C VAL A 75 1.83 6.75 4.82
N ILE A 76 1.90 7.26 3.58
CA ILE A 76 3.09 7.85 3.00
C ILE A 76 2.95 9.38 3.08
N MET A 77 3.92 10.04 3.70
CA MET A 77 3.98 11.51 3.73
C MET A 77 4.83 12.01 2.57
N LEU A 78 4.31 12.96 1.80
CA LEU A 78 5.06 13.70 0.79
C LEU A 78 5.65 14.96 1.43
N THR A 79 6.96 15.18 1.29
CA THR A 79 7.66 16.29 1.98
C THR A 79 8.59 17.02 1.03
N ALA A 80 8.75 18.33 1.20
CA ALA A 80 9.79 19.11 0.54
C ALA A 80 11.17 18.81 1.15
N LYS A 81 12.23 18.89 0.33
CA LYS A 81 13.61 18.54 0.73
C LYS A 81 14.17 19.36 1.91
N ALA A 82 13.59 20.56 2.16
CA ALA A 82 14.03 21.47 3.22
C ALA A 82 13.50 21.09 4.63
N GLU A 83 12.54 20.18 4.72
CA GLU A 83 11.81 19.83 5.95
C GLU A 83 12.33 18.54 6.59
N ILE A 84 13.65 18.31 6.52
CA ILE A 84 14.27 17.12 7.14
C ILE A 84 14.04 17.08 8.65
N ASP A 85 13.94 18.24 9.31
CA ASP A 85 13.60 18.34 10.73
C ASP A 85 12.13 17.98 11.01
N ASP A 86 11.21 18.16 10.04
CA ASP A 86 9.83 17.73 10.12
C ASP A 86 9.67 16.20 9.95
N ARG A 87 10.66 15.51 9.39
CA ARG A 87 10.69 14.04 9.32
C ARG A 87 10.77 13.41 10.72
N ILE A 88 11.45 14.04 11.67
CA ILE A 88 11.52 13.58 13.05
C ILE A 88 10.16 13.78 13.73
N THR A 89 9.54 14.94 13.53
CA THR A 89 8.19 15.25 14.06
C THR A 89 7.11 14.38 13.44
N GLY A 90 7.26 14.02 12.18
CA GLY A 90 6.31 13.19 11.46
C GLY A 90 6.44 11.69 11.79
N LEU A 91 7.62 11.16 12.08
CA LEU A 91 7.81 9.81 12.60
C LEU A 91 7.11 9.66 13.97
N ASP A 92 7.17 10.69 14.80
CA ASP A 92 6.44 10.77 16.07
C ASP A 92 4.91 10.87 15.86
N ALA A 93 4.46 11.36 14.67
CA ALA A 93 3.04 11.41 14.31
C ALA A 93 2.48 10.07 13.79
N GLY A 94 3.33 9.04 13.61
CA GLY A 94 2.91 7.70 13.22
C GLY A 94 2.77 7.48 11.70
N ALA A 95 3.56 8.19 10.88
CA ALA A 95 3.69 7.88 9.45
C ALA A 95 4.48 6.59 9.22
N ASP A 96 4.10 5.83 8.21
CA ASP A 96 4.75 4.55 7.89
C ASP A 96 5.90 4.72 6.91
N ASP A 97 5.87 5.78 6.07
CA ASP A 97 6.94 6.09 5.12
C ASP A 97 6.94 7.58 4.73
N TYR A 98 8.06 8.05 4.18
CA TYR A 98 8.27 9.42 3.70
C TYR A 98 8.86 9.42 2.31
N LEU A 99 8.38 10.34 1.47
CA LEU A 99 8.87 10.53 0.11
C LEU A 99 9.12 12.00 -0.16
N THR A 100 10.37 12.35 -0.46
CA THR A 100 10.78 13.73 -0.70
C THR A 100 10.45 14.19 -2.11
N LYS A 101 9.80 15.34 -2.24
CA LYS A 101 9.59 16.05 -3.51
C LYS A 101 10.90 16.73 -3.98
N PRO A 102 11.28 16.64 -5.28
CA PRO A 102 10.64 15.86 -6.34
C PRO A 102 11.00 14.37 -6.25
N PHE A 103 10.05 13.49 -6.59
CA PHE A 103 10.23 12.04 -6.57
C PHE A 103 9.88 11.40 -7.91
N ALA A 104 10.42 10.21 -8.14
CA ALA A 104 10.03 9.40 -9.28
C ALA A 104 8.74 8.61 -8.97
N MET A 105 7.79 8.57 -9.90
CA MET A 105 6.54 7.81 -9.72
C MET A 105 6.78 6.32 -9.44
N GLY A 106 7.83 5.74 -10.04
CA GLY A 106 8.25 4.37 -9.77
C GLY A 106 8.60 4.12 -8.30
N GLU A 107 9.16 5.13 -7.61
CA GLU A 107 9.48 5.06 -6.18
C GLU A 107 8.20 5.08 -5.35
N LEU A 108 7.27 6.00 -5.61
CA LEU A 108 5.98 6.03 -4.92
C LEU A 108 5.23 4.71 -5.07
N LEU A 109 5.15 4.17 -6.29
CA LEU A 109 4.49 2.89 -6.56
C LEU A 109 5.18 1.71 -5.84
N ALA A 110 6.51 1.70 -5.73
CA ALA A 110 7.24 0.68 -5.00
C ALA A 110 6.96 0.72 -3.49
N ARG A 111 6.91 1.93 -2.91
CA ARG A 111 6.58 2.16 -1.49
C ARG A 111 5.14 1.77 -1.18
N LEU A 112 4.18 2.15 -2.04
CA LEU A 112 2.78 1.72 -1.93
C LEU A 112 2.65 0.20 -1.92
N ARG A 113 3.30 -0.50 -2.85
CA ARG A 113 3.29 -1.97 -2.87
C ARG A 113 3.87 -2.57 -1.59
N SER A 114 4.93 -1.98 -1.05
CA SER A 114 5.57 -2.46 0.19
C SER A 114 4.65 -2.29 1.40
N LEU A 115 3.99 -1.15 1.55
CA LEU A 115 3.10 -0.87 2.68
C LEU A 115 1.80 -1.66 2.60
N THR A 116 1.20 -1.73 1.41
CA THR A 116 -0.06 -2.44 1.22
C THR A 116 0.10 -3.96 1.23
N ARG A 117 1.30 -4.48 0.93
CA ARG A 117 1.63 -5.89 1.14
C ARG A 117 1.53 -6.28 2.62
N ARG A 118 1.92 -5.40 3.55
CA ARG A 118 1.77 -5.65 5.00
C ARG A 118 0.31 -5.67 5.45
N SER A 119 -0.55 -4.84 4.85
CA SER A 119 -1.97 -4.80 5.18
C SER A 119 -2.79 -5.97 4.58
N THR A 120 -2.33 -6.55 3.47
CA THR A 120 -2.93 -7.74 2.86
C THR A 120 -2.30 -9.05 3.35
N SER A 121 -1.19 -9.01 4.10
CA SER A 121 -0.46 -10.18 4.54
C SER A 121 -0.95 -10.77 5.87
N TYR A 122 -2.27 -11.04 5.97
CA TYR A 122 -2.71 -12.20 6.72
C TYR A 122 -2.87 -13.44 5.81
N ALA A 123 -2.42 -13.36 4.54
CA ALA A 123 -2.07 -14.57 3.81
C ALA A 123 -0.65 -14.93 4.25
N PRO A 124 -0.40 -16.07 4.89
CA PRO A 124 0.93 -16.47 5.31
C PRO A 124 1.85 -16.40 4.08
N SER A 125 3.03 -15.77 4.24
CA SER A 125 4.09 -15.78 3.21
C SER A 125 4.45 -17.21 2.82
N LYS A 126 4.16 -18.15 3.72
CA LYS A 126 4.32 -19.59 3.55
C LYS A 126 2.97 -20.29 3.56
N LEU A 127 2.68 -20.99 2.48
CA LEU A 127 1.53 -21.87 2.36
C LEU A 127 2.00 -23.31 2.52
N THR A 128 1.32 -24.09 3.36
CA THR A 128 1.67 -25.50 3.60
C THR A 128 0.47 -26.38 3.27
N VAL A 129 0.68 -27.37 2.43
CA VAL A 129 -0.31 -28.41 2.10
C VAL A 129 0.38 -29.78 2.17
N GLY A 130 0.03 -30.58 3.17
CA GLY A 130 0.75 -31.83 3.46
C GLY A 130 2.21 -31.55 3.83
N ASN A 131 3.16 -32.11 3.07
CA ASN A 131 4.61 -31.90 3.27
C ASN A 131 5.18 -30.86 2.30
N VAL A 132 4.34 -30.14 1.56
CA VAL A 132 4.77 -29.12 0.58
C VAL A 132 4.58 -27.76 1.20
N GLU A 133 5.65 -26.95 1.21
CA GLU A 133 5.67 -25.56 1.66
C GLU A 133 6.01 -24.66 0.46
N LEU A 134 5.20 -23.65 0.20
CA LEU A 134 5.47 -22.59 -0.77
C LEU A 134 5.78 -21.30 -0.02
N ASP A 135 7.02 -20.80 -0.12
CA ASP A 135 7.37 -19.44 0.24
C ASP A 135 7.09 -18.52 -0.97
N VAL A 136 6.05 -17.70 -0.84
CA VAL A 136 5.59 -16.84 -1.95
C VAL A 136 6.56 -15.66 -2.16
N GLU A 137 7.27 -15.20 -1.12
CA GLU A 137 8.20 -14.07 -1.19
C GLU A 137 9.52 -14.49 -1.83
N GLU A 138 10.07 -15.61 -1.38
CA GLU A 138 11.32 -16.18 -1.93
C GLU A 138 11.09 -16.94 -3.22
N GLN A 139 9.83 -17.17 -3.61
CA GLN A 139 9.46 -17.98 -4.78
C GLN A 139 10.01 -19.41 -4.72
N GLU A 140 10.04 -19.96 -3.53
CA GLU A 140 10.63 -21.27 -3.26
C GLU A 140 9.56 -22.29 -2.89
N LEU A 141 9.56 -23.42 -3.58
CA LEU A 141 8.74 -24.58 -3.28
C LEU A 141 9.61 -25.65 -2.62
N ALA A 142 9.28 -26.01 -1.40
CA ALA A 142 10.02 -27.00 -0.61
C ALA A 142 9.15 -28.21 -0.25
N CYS A 143 9.75 -29.40 -0.28
CA CYS A 143 9.23 -30.65 0.27
C CYS A 143 10.39 -31.43 0.88
N ARG A 144 11.01 -32.35 0.12
CA ARG A 144 12.29 -33.00 0.53
C ARG A 144 13.49 -32.21 0.06
N ASN A 145 13.34 -31.51 -1.07
CA ASN A 145 14.30 -30.58 -1.64
C ASN A 145 13.56 -29.28 -1.94
N SER A 146 14.26 -28.17 -2.05
CA SER A 146 13.68 -26.89 -2.46
C SER A 146 13.97 -26.60 -3.93
N ILE A 147 13.05 -25.92 -4.60
CA ILE A 147 13.16 -25.47 -5.98
C ILE A 147 12.67 -24.03 -6.09
N ARG A 148 13.41 -23.19 -6.79
CA ARG A 148 12.98 -21.82 -7.09
C ARG A 148 12.04 -21.81 -8.28
N LEU A 149 10.91 -21.09 -8.12
CA LEU A 149 9.86 -20.98 -9.12
C LEU A 149 9.95 -19.61 -9.84
N ALA A 150 9.54 -19.58 -11.10
CA ALA A 150 9.32 -18.31 -11.79
C ALA A 150 8.05 -17.63 -11.26
N ASN A 151 7.91 -16.31 -11.47
CA ASN A 151 6.76 -15.53 -11.00
C ASN A 151 5.39 -16.13 -11.37
N LYS A 152 5.24 -16.64 -12.59
CA LYS A 152 3.98 -17.27 -13.05
C LYS A 152 3.73 -18.60 -12.34
N GLU A 153 4.76 -19.39 -12.14
CA GLU A 153 4.69 -20.69 -11.44
C GLU A 153 4.35 -20.49 -9.97
N THR A 154 4.95 -19.48 -9.31
CA THR A 154 4.63 -19.11 -7.92
C THR A 154 3.15 -18.73 -7.77
N LYS A 155 2.61 -17.90 -8.69
CA LYS A 155 1.20 -17.52 -8.68
C LYS A 155 0.28 -18.74 -8.87
N LEU A 156 0.61 -19.62 -9.78
CA LEU A 156 -0.15 -20.83 -10.06
C LEU A 156 -0.11 -21.79 -8.85
N MET A 157 1.06 -22.01 -8.25
CA MET A 157 1.18 -22.84 -7.04
C MET A 157 0.41 -22.25 -5.86
N LYS A 158 0.50 -20.93 -5.66
CA LYS A 158 -0.29 -20.22 -4.63
C LYS A 158 -1.79 -20.45 -4.84
N PHE A 159 -2.27 -20.36 -6.08
CA PHE A 159 -3.68 -20.60 -6.41
C PHE A 159 -4.09 -22.05 -6.13
N PHE A 160 -3.29 -23.03 -6.51
CA PHE A 160 -3.58 -24.44 -6.23
C PHE A 160 -3.56 -24.77 -4.74
N MET A 161 -2.56 -24.28 -4.01
CA MET A 161 -2.44 -24.54 -2.57
C MET A 161 -3.56 -23.88 -1.76
N ALA A 162 -4.01 -22.68 -2.16
CA ALA A 162 -5.16 -22.00 -1.55
C ALA A 162 -6.50 -22.72 -1.82
N ASN A 163 -6.55 -23.56 -2.87
CA ASN A 163 -7.73 -24.34 -3.24
C ASN A 163 -7.52 -25.85 -3.08
N ALA A 164 -6.59 -26.27 -2.24
CA ALA A 164 -6.33 -27.68 -2.00
C ALA A 164 -7.58 -28.43 -1.55
N GLY A 165 -7.83 -29.58 -2.14
CA GLY A 165 -9.03 -30.40 -1.89
C GLY A 165 -10.29 -29.98 -2.65
N LYS A 166 -10.23 -28.93 -3.50
CA LYS A 166 -11.35 -28.51 -4.36
C LYS A 166 -11.11 -28.93 -5.80
N THR A 167 -12.19 -29.26 -6.52
CA THR A 167 -12.14 -29.44 -7.98
C THR A 167 -12.17 -28.08 -8.65
N LEU A 168 -11.18 -27.79 -9.52
CA LEU A 168 -11.06 -26.55 -10.24
C LEU A 168 -11.37 -26.75 -11.72
N SER A 169 -12.11 -25.84 -12.34
CA SER A 169 -12.34 -25.83 -13.77
C SER A 169 -11.16 -25.19 -14.52
N THR A 170 -11.02 -25.53 -15.81
CA THR A 170 -9.99 -24.95 -16.68
C THR A 170 -10.10 -23.42 -16.75
N ALA A 171 -11.32 -22.86 -16.76
CA ALA A 171 -11.54 -21.41 -16.76
C ALA A 171 -10.99 -20.74 -15.50
N GLN A 172 -11.13 -21.35 -14.32
CA GLN A 172 -10.62 -20.84 -13.05
C GLN A 172 -9.08 -20.89 -12.95
N ILE A 173 -8.41 -21.65 -13.80
CA ILE A 173 -6.95 -21.80 -13.82
C ILE A 173 -6.31 -20.81 -14.81
N LEU A 174 -7.06 -20.39 -15.83
CA LEU A 174 -6.56 -19.55 -16.93
C LEU A 174 -6.85 -18.06 -16.76
N ASP A 175 -7.67 -17.64 -15.79
CA ASP A 175 -7.88 -16.26 -15.36
C ASP A 175 -6.77 -15.83 -14.36
#